data_bd2171052fbeb7c6815c36b6c19c279a
#
_entry.id   bd2171052fbeb7c6815c36b6c19c279a
#
_cell.length_a   1.000
_cell.length_b   1.000
_cell.length_c   1.000
_cell.angle_alpha   90.00
_cell.angle_beta   90.00
_cell.angle_gamma   90.00
#
_symmetry.space_group_name_H-M   'P 1'
#
loop_
_entity.id
_entity.type
_entity.pdbx_description
1 polymer ?
#
loop_
_entity_poly.entity_id
_entity_poly.type
_entity_poly.pdbx_seq_one_letter_code
_entity_poly.pdbx_strand_id
1 'polypeptide(L)'
;MLVQKFIDYLLLERKYSQHTVVAYQKDIDTFQFFLLEEFSDSEVSKVNYSQIRSWIVHLVDKNISNRTINRKLSSLNSYYKFLLKIQSIESNPLAKHKALKVSKKIQIPFSEVEVNTVLDSIHTDSFEGLRDKLIVELFYSTGIRRIELV
;
A
#
# COMPACT_ATOMS: atom_id res chain seq x y z
N MET A 1 8.81 -4.25 20.88
CA MET A 1 10.25 -4.51 20.68
C MET A 1 10.57 -5.22 19.34
N LEU A 2 9.87 -6.29 18.94
CA LEU A 2 10.10 -6.96 17.64
C LEU A 2 9.67 -6.12 16.43
N VAL A 3 8.55 -5.38 16.55
CA VAL A 3 8.08 -4.47 15.49
C VAL A 3 9.13 -3.39 15.20
N GLN A 4 9.73 -2.78 16.22
CA GLN A 4 10.79 -1.78 16.01
C GLN A 4 12.00 -2.37 15.27
N LYS A 5 12.45 -3.57 15.63
CA LYS A 5 13.53 -4.25 14.89
C LYS A 5 13.18 -4.49 13.43
N PHE A 6 11.92 -4.79 13.14
CA PHE A 6 11.45 -4.92 11.77
C PHE A 6 11.47 -3.58 11.01
N ILE A 7 11.04 -2.50 11.65
CA ILE A 7 11.11 -1.14 11.06
C ILE A 7 12.56 -0.76 10.75
N ASP A 8 13.48 -0.98 11.69
CA ASP A 8 14.91 -0.73 11.48
C ASP A 8 15.47 -1.59 10.33
N TYR A 9 15.08 -2.86 10.25
CA TYR A 9 15.43 -3.75 9.14
C TYR A 9 14.94 -3.22 7.78
N LEU A 10 13.70 -2.71 7.71
CA LEU A 10 13.17 -2.13 6.47
C LEU A 10 13.93 -0.87 6.06
N LEU A 11 14.28 -0.02 7.01
CA LEU A 11 15.01 1.23 6.76
C LEU A 11 16.48 0.98 6.39
N LEU A 12 17.19 0.21 7.21
CA LEU A 12 18.65 0.11 7.16
C LEU A 12 19.13 -0.98 6.20
N GLU A 13 18.51 -2.18 6.24
CA GLU A 13 18.93 -3.30 5.39
C GLU A 13 18.21 -3.31 4.05
N ARG A 14 16.88 -3.07 4.05
CA ARG A 14 16.05 -3.11 2.83
C ARG A 14 16.04 -1.79 2.07
N LYS A 15 16.47 -0.70 2.70
CA LYS A 15 16.50 0.67 2.15
C LYS A 15 15.14 1.11 1.57
N TYR A 16 14.07 0.74 2.24
CA TYR A 16 12.73 1.16 1.82
C TYR A 16 12.54 2.65 2.09
N SER A 17 11.74 3.31 1.23
CA SER A 17 11.39 4.71 1.45
C SER A 17 10.64 4.89 2.77
N GLN A 18 10.81 6.06 3.40
CA GLN A 18 10.12 6.42 4.64
C GLN A 18 8.59 6.22 4.54
N HIS A 19 7.99 6.60 3.41
CA HIS A 19 6.56 6.41 3.17
C HIS A 19 6.15 4.93 3.22
N THR A 20 6.96 4.04 2.65
CA THR A 20 6.71 2.59 2.69
C THR A 20 6.79 2.07 4.12
N VAL A 21 7.82 2.47 4.86
CA VAL A 21 8.03 2.02 6.25
C VAL A 21 6.88 2.46 7.15
N VAL A 22 6.45 3.72 7.06
CA VAL A 22 5.30 4.25 7.81
C VAL A 22 4.02 3.48 7.45
N ALA A 23 3.81 3.13 6.18
CA ALA A 23 2.65 2.32 5.78
C ALA A 23 2.67 0.93 6.40
N TYR A 24 3.84 0.25 6.42
CA TYR A 24 4.01 -1.06 7.05
C TYR A 24 3.76 -1.00 8.55
N GLN A 25 4.33 -0.02 9.24
CA GLN A 25 4.11 0.17 10.66
C GLN A 25 2.62 0.36 10.96
N LYS A 26 1.95 1.27 10.26
CA LYS A 26 0.53 1.54 10.43
C LYS A 26 -0.36 0.31 10.19
N ASP A 27 0.02 -0.57 9.26
CA ASP A 27 -0.71 -1.82 9.03
C ASP A 27 -0.54 -2.80 10.19
N ILE A 28 0.67 -2.92 10.76
CA ILE A 28 0.95 -3.76 11.93
C ILE A 28 0.23 -3.21 13.16
N ASP A 29 0.31 -1.90 13.40
CA ASP A 29 -0.35 -1.25 14.54
C ASP A 29 -1.87 -1.45 14.49
N THR A 30 -2.49 -1.33 13.29
CA THR A 30 -3.93 -1.58 13.10
C THR A 30 -4.31 -3.03 13.41
N PHE A 31 -3.45 -3.98 13.07
CA PHE A 31 -3.67 -5.38 13.39
C PHE A 31 -3.47 -5.66 14.88
N GLN A 32 -2.44 -5.09 15.50
CA GLN A 32 -2.18 -5.19 16.94
C GLN A 32 -3.36 -4.65 17.77
N PHE A 33 -3.90 -3.50 17.36
CA PHE A 33 -5.08 -2.92 17.99
C PHE A 33 -6.29 -3.85 17.89
N PHE A 34 -6.55 -4.45 16.74
CA PHE A 34 -7.61 -5.44 16.55
C PHE A 34 -7.42 -6.67 17.45
N LEU A 35 -6.19 -7.19 17.57
CA LEU A 35 -5.91 -8.32 18.46
C LEU A 35 -6.18 -7.99 19.92
N LEU A 36 -5.86 -6.79 20.34
CA LEU A 36 -6.12 -6.33 21.69
C LEU A 36 -7.63 -6.24 21.98
N GLU A 37 -8.41 -5.69 21.04
CA GLU A 37 -9.86 -5.55 21.21
C GLU A 37 -10.60 -6.90 21.21
N GLU A 38 -10.24 -7.80 20.27
CA GLU A 38 -11.01 -9.03 20.05
C GLU A 38 -10.49 -10.23 20.86
N PHE A 39 -9.20 -10.26 21.20
CA PHE A 39 -8.57 -11.40 21.84
C PHE A 39 -7.85 -11.07 23.16
N SER A 40 -7.90 -9.81 23.58
CA SER A 40 -7.17 -9.31 24.77
C SER A 40 -5.67 -9.62 24.71
N ASP A 41 -5.12 -9.80 23.49
CA ASP A 41 -3.72 -10.10 23.23
C ASP A 41 -3.19 -9.06 22.22
N SER A 42 -2.00 -8.54 22.48
CA SER A 42 -1.36 -7.57 21.61
C SER A 42 -0.07 -8.10 20.96
N GLU A 43 0.24 -9.39 21.16
CA GLU A 43 1.51 -9.95 20.70
C GLU A 43 1.42 -10.51 19.27
N VAL A 44 1.65 -9.63 18.29
CA VAL A 44 1.58 -9.95 16.85
C VAL A 44 2.50 -11.12 16.43
N SER A 45 3.54 -11.43 17.23
CA SER A 45 4.49 -12.53 16.95
C SER A 45 3.93 -13.92 17.23
N LYS A 46 2.92 -14.04 18.10
CA LYS A 46 2.34 -15.34 18.55
C LYS A 46 1.00 -15.68 17.88
N VAL A 47 0.59 -14.91 16.92
CA VAL A 47 -0.70 -15.03 16.26
C VAL A 47 -0.79 -16.29 15.41
N ASN A 48 -1.95 -16.94 15.45
CA ASN A 48 -2.31 -18.03 14.54
C ASN A 48 -3.11 -17.54 13.33
N TYR A 49 -3.26 -18.38 12.31
CA TYR A 49 -3.99 -18.03 11.10
C TYR A 49 -5.47 -17.71 11.35
N SER A 50 -6.11 -18.31 12.36
CA SER A 50 -7.54 -18.04 12.64
C SER A 50 -7.76 -16.61 13.10
N GLN A 51 -6.87 -16.05 13.90
CA GLN A 51 -6.91 -14.64 14.33
C GLN A 51 -6.71 -13.67 13.16
N ILE A 52 -5.78 -14.00 12.25
CA ILE A 52 -5.60 -13.22 11.00
C ILE A 52 -6.86 -13.29 10.14
N ARG A 53 -7.49 -14.46 10.04
CA ARG A 53 -8.76 -14.63 9.31
C ARG A 53 -9.88 -13.78 9.92
N SER A 54 -10.00 -13.75 11.24
CA SER A 54 -10.96 -12.88 11.93
C SER A 54 -10.72 -11.41 11.60
N TRP A 55 -9.45 -10.98 11.55
CA TRP A 55 -9.13 -9.62 11.12
C TRP A 55 -9.53 -9.33 9.67
N ILE A 56 -9.33 -10.29 8.76
CA ILE A 56 -9.77 -10.15 7.36
C ILE A 56 -11.29 -9.95 7.31
N VAL A 57 -12.08 -10.75 8.05
CA VAL A 57 -13.53 -10.61 8.11
C VAL A 57 -13.90 -9.23 8.64
N HIS A 58 -13.32 -8.81 9.76
CA HIS A 58 -13.52 -7.49 10.33
C HIS A 58 -13.23 -6.34 9.34
N LEU A 59 -12.17 -6.46 8.52
CA LEU A 59 -11.87 -5.46 7.49
C LEU A 59 -12.90 -5.46 6.35
N VAL A 60 -13.42 -6.64 5.98
CA VAL A 60 -14.50 -6.77 4.98
C VAL A 60 -15.79 -6.12 5.51
N ASP A 61 -16.16 -6.38 6.75
CA ASP A 61 -17.34 -5.79 7.40
C ASP A 61 -17.25 -4.26 7.50
N LYS A 62 -16.04 -3.74 7.62
CA LYS A 62 -15.75 -2.29 7.50
C LYS A 62 -15.72 -1.74 6.07
N ASN A 63 -16.15 -2.53 5.08
CA ASN A 63 -16.15 -2.17 3.66
C ASN A 63 -14.77 -1.78 3.10
N ILE A 64 -13.68 -2.31 3.65
CA ILE A 64 -12.34 -2.12 3.11
C ILE A 64 -12.19 -2.96 1.84
N SER A 65 -11.68 -2.35 0.77
CA SER A 65 -11.51 -3.05 -0.50
C SER A 65 -10.53 -4.24 -0.41
N ASN A 66 -10.80 -5.33 -1.16
CA ASN A 66 -9.92 -6.50 -1.22
C ASN A 66 -8.48 -6.15 -1.59
N ARG A 67 -8.27 -5.13 -2.44
CA ARG A 67 -6.93 -4.62 -2.78
C ARG A 67 -6.21 -4.08 -1.54
N THR A 68 -6.91 -3.30 -0.72
CA THR A 68 -6.35 -2.73 0.51
C THR A 68 -6.09 -3.83 1.55
N ILE A 69 -7.00 -4.80 1.70
CA ILE A 69 -6.82 -5.95 2.60
C ILE A 69 -5.59 -6.76 2.18
N ASN A 70 -5.45 -7.10 0.90
CA ASN A 70 -4.29 -7.82 0.38
C ASN A 70 -2.98 -7.05 0.62
N ARG A 71 -2.98 -5.72 0.47
CA ARG A 71 -1.82 -4.89 0.79
C ARG A 71 -1.45 -4.97 2.27
N LYS A 72 -2.44 -4.86 3.16
CA LYS A 72 -2.23 -5.00 4.62
C LYS A 72 -1.67 -6.38 5.00
N LEU A 73 -2.21 -7.44 4.39
CA LEU A 73 -1.71 -8.80 4.58
C LEU A 73 -0.29 -8.98 4.03
N SER A 74 0.08 -8.27 2.96
CA SER A 74 1.46 -8.27 2.45
C SER A 74 2.42 -7.63 3.45
N SER A 75 2.02 -6.57 4.15
CA SER A 75 2.81 -5.97 5.23
C SER A 75 3.04 -6.96 6.37
N LEU A 76 1.98 -7.63 6.83
CA LEU A 76 2.09 -8.67 7.87
C LEU A 76 2.95 -9.86 7.41
N ASN A 77 2.79 -10.31 6.18
CA ASN A 77 3.60 -11.41 5.64
C ASN A 77 5.09 -11.05 5.58
N SER A 78 5.40 -9.80 5.25
CA SER A 78 6.78 -9.29 5.31
C SER A 78 7.34 -9.30 6.74
N TYR A 79 6.52 -8.92 7.72
CA TYR A 79 6.88 -8.97 9.13
C TYR A 79 7.14 -10.41 9.59
N TYR A 80 6.26 -11.37 9.29
CA TYR A 80 6.47 -12.78 9.66
C TYR A 80 7.67 -13.40 8.95
N LYS A 81 7.95 -13.03 7.70
CA LYS A 81 9.19 -13.45 7.01
C LYS A 81 10.45 -12.91 7.72
N PHE A 82 10.40 -11.68 8.22
CA PHE A 82 11.48 -11.14 9.03
C PHE A 82 11.63 -11.90 10.36
N LEU A 83 10.53 -12.20 11.06
CA LEU A 83 10.58 -12.99 12.31
C LEU A 83 11.14 -14.39 12.09
N LEU A 84 10.83 -15.05 10.97
CA LEU A 84 11.47 -16.30 10.56
C LEU A 84 12.97 -16.14 10.34
N LYS A 85 13.39 -15.07 9.64
CA LYS A 85 14.80 -14.79 9.35
C LYS A 85 15.61 -14.64 10.63
N ILE A 86 15.06 -14.00 11.68
CA ILE A 86 15.70 -13.83 12.98
C ILE A 86 15.41 -14.98 13.96
N GLN A 87 14.80 -16.08 13.47
CA GLN A 87 14.46 -17.29 14.27
C GLN A 87 13.59 -16.98 15.50
N SER A 88 12.77 -15.94 15.43
CA SER A 88 11.84 -15.56 16.52
C SER A 88 10.52 -16.34 16.48
N ILE A 89 10.20 -16.98 15.34
CA ILE A 89 9.06 -17.88 15.13
C ILE A 89 9.52 -19.08 14.30
N GLU A 90 8.86 -20.22 14.47
CA GLU A 90 9.16 -21.45 13.73
C GLU A 90 8.44 -21.55 12.39
N SER A 91 7.29 -20.92 12.27
CA SER A 91 6.47 -20.97 11.05
C SER A 91 5.77 -19.63 10.80
N ASN A 92 5.55 -19.34 9.52
CA ASN A 92 4.79 -18.14 9.12
C ASN A 92 3.28 -18.47 9.13
N PRO A 93 2.46 -17.81 9.94
CA PRO A 93 1.01 -18.06 9.98
C PRO A 93 0.31 -17.74 8.65
N LEU A 94 0.90 -16.92 7.78
CA LEU A 94 0.38 -16.58 6.45
C LEU A 94 0.94 -17.46 5.31
N ALA A 95 1.75 -18.50 5.60
CA ALA A 95 2.41 -19.31 4.56
C ALA A 95 1.43 -19.93 3.54
N LYS A 96 0.25 -20.35 4.00
CA LYS A 96 -0.80 -20.98 3.16
C LYS A 96 -1.92 -20.02 2.74
N HIS A 97 -1.80 -18.72 3.07
CA HIS A 97 -2.83 -17.73 2.75
C HIS A 97 -2.89 -17.47 1.24
N LYS A 98 -4.10 -17.48 0.69
CA LYS A 98 -4.36 -17.06 -0.70
C LYS A 98 -4.97 -15.66 -0.69
N ALA A 99 -4.42 -14.76 -1.51
CA ALA A 99 -4.94 -13.41 -1.64
C ALA A 99 -6.42 -13.39 -2.07
N LEU A 100 -7.15 -12.41 -1.56
CA LEU A 100 -8.54 -12.17 -1.94
C LEU A 100 -8.63 -11.79 -3.42
N LYS A 101 -9.65 -12.28 -4.11
CA LYS A 101 -9.90 -11.93 -5.52
C LYS A 101 -10.17 -10.42 -5.63
N VAL A 102 -9.46 -9.79 -6.56
CA VAL A 102 -9.62 -8.37 -6.90
C VAL A 102 -10.11 -8.27 -8.33
N SER A 103 -11.21 -7.55 -8.57
CA SER A 103 -11.67 -7.26 -9.92
C SER A 103 -10.64 -6.38 -10.64
N LYS A 104 -10.27 -6.77 -11.85
CA LYS A 104 -9.46 -5.93 -12.73
C LYS A 104 -10.39 -4.88 -13.35
N LYS A 105 -10.29 -3.63 -12.89
CA LYS A 105 -10.86 -2.51 -13.65
C LYS A 105 -9.92 -2.21 -14.81
N ILE A 106 -10.40 -2.37 -16.03
CA ILE A 106 -9.70 -1.89 -17.21
C ILE A 106 -9.82 -0.37 -17.17
N GLN A 107 -8.70 0.32 -17.01
CA GLN A 107 -8.66 1.76 -17.21
C GLN A 107 -8.49 2.02 -18.70
N ILE A 108 -9.47 2.67 -19.29
CA ILE A 108 -9.38 3.14 -20.67
C ILE A 108 -8.55 4.43 -20.61
N PRO A 109 -7.40 4.50 -21.28
CA PRO A 109 -6.63 5.74 -21.36
C PRO A 109 -7.42 6.79 -22.15
N PHE A 110 -7.10 8.06 -21.92
CA PHE A 110 -7.65 9.14 -22.74
C PHE A 110 -7.25 8.94 -24.21
N SER A 111 -8.19 9.15 -25.10
CA SER A 111 -7.92 9.17 -26.54
C SER A 111 -7.16 10.45 -26.92
N GLU A 112 -6.48 10.42 -28.05
CA GLU A 112 -5.79 11.59 -28.59
C GLU A 112 -6.74 12.78 -28.80
N VAL A 113 -7.97 12.51 -29.24
CA VAL A 113 -9.01 13.54 -29.43
C VAL A 113 -9.38 14.20 -28.12
N GLU A 114 -9.57 13.42 -27.04
CA GLU A 114 -9.90 13.96 -25.72
C GLU A 114 -8.75 14.82 -25.16
N VAL A 115 -7.50 14.37 -25.33
CA VAL A 115 -6.32 15.13 -24.88
C VAL A 115 -6.21 16.46 -25.66
N ASN A 116 -6.35 16.43 -26.99
CA ASN A 116 -6.30 17.63 -27.81
C ASN A 116 -7.43 18.60 -27.44
N THR A 117 -8.65 18.09 -27.20
CA THR A 117 -9.77 18.92 -26.74
C THR A 117 -9.44 19.65 -25.43
N VAL A 118 -8.80 18.96 -24.47
CA VAL A 118 -8.36 19.60 -23.22
C VAL A 118 -7.28 20.64 -23.49
N LEU A 119 -6.27 20.34 -24.29
CA LEU A 119 -5.19 21.26 -24.63
C LEU A 119 -5.70 22.53 -25.34
N ASP A 120 -6.69 22.40 -26.22
CA ASP A 120 -7.30 23.52 -26.93
C ASP A 120 -8.21 24.39 -26.03
N SER A 121 -8.73 23.81 -24.95
CA SER A 121 -9.53 24.53 -23.97
C SER A 121 -8.72 25.41 -23.00
N ILE A 122 -7.41 25.21 -22.92
CA ILE A 122 -6.55 25.99 -22.03
C ILE A 122 -6.23 27.33 -22.68
N HIS A 123 -6.66 28.43 -22.05
CA HIS A 123 -6.33 29.78 -22.48
C HIS A 123 -4.84 30.06 -22.28
N THR A 124 -4.16 30.52 -23.30
CA THR A 124 -2.71 30.78 -23.30
C THR A 124 -2.33 32.27 -23.26
N ASP A 125 -3.28 33.10 -22.88
CA ASP A 125 -3.10 34.56 -22.81
C ASP A 125 -2.35 35.00 -21.53
N SER A 126 -2.11 34.05 -20.61
CA SER A 126 -1.37 34.27 -19.36
C SER A 126 -0.23 33.29 -19.20
N PHE A 127 0.73 33.63 -18.33
CA PHE A 127 1.84 32.73 -17.97
C PHE A 127 1.31 31.42 -17.38
N GLU A 128 0.30 31.49 -16.52
CA GLU A 128 -0.32 30.32 -15.89
C GLU A 128 -0.91 29.37 -16.93
N GLY A 129 -1.62 29.92 -17.90
CA GLY A 129 -2.22 29.12 -18.97
C GLY A 129 -1.18 28.45 -19.85
N LEU A 130 -0.10 29.15 -20.23
CA LEU A 130 1.01 28.58 -20.98
C LEU A 130 1.71 27.47 -20.16
N ARG A 131 1.96 27.70 -18.87
CA ARG A 131 2.56 26.70 -17.97
C ARG A 131 1.67 25.46 -17.87
N ASP A 132 0.38 25.64 -17.65
CA ASP A 132 -0.55 24.53 -17.45
C ASP A 132 -0.72 23.70 -18.73
N LYS A 133 -0.76 24.33 -19.89
CA LYS A 133 -0.74 23.66 -21.21
C LYS A 133 0.54 22.84 -21.36
N LEU A 134 1.70 23.41 -21.11
CA LEU A 134 2.99 22.72 -21.18
C LEU A 134 3.07 21.52 -20.23
N ILE A 135 2.52 21.63 -19.01
CA ILE A 135 2.47 20.52 -18.04
C ILE A 135 1.64 19.34 -18.60
N VAL A 136 0.45 19.61 -19.18
CA VAL A 136 -0.39 18.57 -19.75
C VAL A 136 0.29 17.92 -20.95
N GLU A 137 0.90 18.70 -21.86
CA GLU A 137 1.66 18.20 -23.01
C GLU A 137 2.84 17.31 -22.57
N LEU A 138 3.59 17.72 -21.54
CA LEU A 138 4.71 16.93 -21.00
C LEU A 138 4.23 15.60 -20.40
N PHE A 139 3.15 15.61 -19.62
CA PHE A 139 2.60 14.38 -19.07
C PHE A 139 2.12 13.41 -20.17
N TYR A 140 1.46 13.93 -21.18
CA TYR A 140 0.93 13.11 -22.27
C TYR A 140 2.06 12.53 -23.15
N SER A 141 3.02 13.37 -23.55
CA SER A 141 4.09 12.98 -24.49
C SER A 141 5.16 12.09 -23.85
N THR A 142 5.47 12.29 -22.56
CA THR A 142 6.58 11.60 -21.89
C THR A 142 6.15 10.53 -20.90
N GLY A 143 4.90 10.57 -20.40
CA GLY A 143 4.43 9.70 -19.31
C GLY A 143 5.15 9.94 -17.98
N ILE A 144 5.82 11.08 -17.80
CA ILE A 144 6.54 11.47 -16.59
C ILE A 144 5.59 11.50 -15.38
N ARG A 145 6.05 11.05 -14.23
CA ARG A 145 5.25 11.13 -13.01
C ARG A 145 5.24 12.55 -12.45
N ARG A 146 4.11 12.96 -11.84
CA ARG A 146 3.99 14.30 -11.25
C ARG A 146 5.17 14.69 -10.37
N ILE A 147 5.71 13.78 -9.56
CA ILE A 147 6.84 14.05 -8.65
C ILE A 147 8.18 14.22 -9.38
N GLU A 148 8.26 13.82 -10.63
CA GLU A 148 9.46 13.97 -11.46
C GLU A 148 9.45 15.31 -12.21
N LEU A 149 8.31 15.99 -12.25
CA LEU A 149 8.14 17.30 -12.87
C LEU A 149 8.38 18.47 -11.90
N VAL A 150 8.25 18.25 -10.59
CA VAL A 150 8.28 19.30 -9.53
C VAL A 150 9.61 19.30 -8.82
#